data_fb24ea1f2b58d67cac4bd5940fc8987f
#
_entry.id   fb24ea1f2b58d67cac4bd5940fc8987f
#
_cell.length_a   1.000
_cell.length_b   1.000
_cell.length_c   1.000
_cell.angle_alpha   90.00
_cell.angle_beta   90.00
_cell.angle_gamma   90.00
#
_symmetry.space_group_name_H-M   'P 1'
#
loop_
_entity.id
_entity.type
_entity.pdbx_description
1 polymer ?
#
loop_
_entity_poly.entity_id
_entity_poly.type
_entity_poly.pdbx_seq_one_letter_code
_entity_poly.pdbx_strand_id
1 'polypeptide(L)'
;MRHRPRNRRVPGLAANTRAGVSRKDFLRGLGAAGAGGLIVGGAGGFFGGKASSSSTSTAKTTGATKTPIEIGSGSPLTGALAADGQMMVRGQELAVAELNAGGGVLGRPLVISKLDTQAQQPDVMKNVFQKFVSQKVAAMFCGFCTYSSVEFPIVAQAGIPTFHVNTWHGNVDFVKQRGITNIFQGDPSETWYGPGFVVLLKNLIATKQWVPSSKTMAIVTSNDPYSLNIAKAFQSGMQKIGWNSTLFSQFTAPQADWTATLVKIRSKPPGIIFFSDYAPGDEASFIKQFRQSPTQSLVYQQYAPSIPQYLQLAGSAADGVLWSTVVGILQDDQVATPFQSAFISKFHAQPGFSNAGDQYDLVKLWAQAVEVAGDPYDFEAVNKIVKNTTYRGVCGTYHFPDDYLTCYPYPDYTKDPSLGMPHLTFQIQTGKQVLVAPNPYTTGSYQRPPWLHK
;
A
#
# COMPACT_ATOMS: atom_id res chain seq x y z
N MET A 1 -56.03 -16.06 -31.00
CA MET A 1 -55.62 -17.21 -30.18
C MET A 1 -54.31 -16.86 -29.48
N ARG A 2 -54.39 -16.72 -28.12
CA ARG A 2 -53.26 -16.30 -27.29
C ARG A 2 -52.64 -17.56 -26.67
N HIS A 3 -51.34 -17.79 -26.91
CA HIS A 3 -50.59 -18.85 -26.23
C HIS A 3 -49.74 -18.21 -25.12
N ARG A 4 -49.98 -18.57 -23.86
CA ARG A 4 -49.12 -18.35 -22.69
C ARG A 4 -48.14 -19.54 -22.55
N PRO A 5 -46.87 -19.32 -22.22
CA PRO A 5 -45.96 -20.42 -21.82
C PRO A 5 -46.11 -20.72 -20.32
N ARG A 6 -46.09 -22.01 -20.01
CA ARG A 6 -46.19 -22.61 -18.67
C ARG A 6 -44.86 -22.45 -17.92
N ASN A 7 -44.92 -21.94 -16.70
CA ASN A 7 -43.86 -21.99 -15.69
C ASN A 7 -43.58 -23.45 -15.28
N ARG A 8 -42.33 -23.92 -15.51
CA ARG A 8 -41.78 -25.10 -14.85
C ARG A 8 -40.99 -24.65 -13.62
N ARG A 9 -41.42 -25.06 -12.44
CA ARG A 9 -40.69 -24.96 -11.16
C ARG A 9 -39.53 -25.97 -11.19
N VAL A 10 -38.33 -25.51 -10.85
CA VAL A 10 -37.16 -26.32 -10.56
C VAL A 10 -37.10 -26.53 -9.04
N PRO A 11 -36.77 -27.74 -8.52
CA PRO A 11 -36.74 -28.00 -7.08
C PRO A 11 -35.54 -27.33 -6.42
N GLY A 12 -35.77 -26.86 -5.17
CA GLY A 12 -34.79 -26.11 -4.39
C GLY A 12 -33.53 -26.92 -4.04
N LEU A 13 -32.41 -26.27 -4.20
CA LEU A 13 -31.15 -26.66 -3.58
C LEU A 13 -31.09 -26.00 -2.20
N ALA A 14 -30.93 -26.86 -1.18
CA ALA A 14 -30.77 -26.44 0.20
C ALA A 14 -29.49 -25.58 0.38
N ALA A 15 -29.68 -24.43 1.00
CA ALA A 15 -28.62 -23.54 1.38
C ALA A 15 -27.76 -24.19 2.49
N ASN A 16 -26.54 -24.58 2.16
CA ASN A 16 -25.53 -24.94 3.14
C ASN A 16 -24.98 -23.66 3.77
N THR A 17 -25.46 -23.29 4.94
CA THR A 17 -24.92 -22.22 5.77
C THR A 17 -23.52 -22.61 6.25
N ARG A 18 -22.50 -22.08 5.64
CA ARG A 18 -21.12 -22.13 6.17
C ARG A 18 -21.06 -21.27 7.43
N ALA A 19 -20.66 -21.91 8.53
CA ALA A 19 -20.41 -21.26 9.80
C ALA A 19 -19.22 -20.28 9.63
N GLY A 20 -19.53 -18.99 9.58
CA GLY A 20 -18.53 -17.94 9.71
C GLY A 20 -18.03 -17.89 11.15
N VAL A 21 -16.72 -17.83 11.32
CA VAL A 21 -16.07 -17.61 12.63
C VAL A 21 -16.63 -16.30 13.22
N SER A 22 -17.22 -16.37 14.40
CA SER A 22 -17.89 -15.21 14.99
C SER A 22 -16.85 -14.18 15.44
N ARG A 23 -17.25 -12.90 15.36
CA ARG A 23 -16.45 -11.74 15.82
C ARG A 23 -15.98 -11.88 17.28
N LYS A 24 -16.69 -12.65 18.09
CA LYS A 24 -16.34 -12.95 19.50
C LYS A 24 -15.20 -13.96 19.63
N ASP A 25 -15.06 -14.89 18.70
CA ASP A 25 -14.00 -15.92 18.76
C ASP A 25 -12.68 -15.34 18.22
N PHE A 26 -12.75 -14.41 17.29
CA PHE A 26 -11.61 -13.61 16.82
C PHE A 26 -11.00 -12.73 17.94
N LEU A 27 -11.85 -12.10 18.75
CA LEU A 27 -11.39 -11.23 19.84
C LEU A 27 -10.86 -12.03 21.06
N ARG A 28 -11.27 -13.29 21.25
CA ARG A 28 -10.72 -14.16 22.32
C ARG A 28 -9.32 -14.67 22.02
N GLY A 29 -8.94 -14.79 20.75
CA GLY A 29 -7.57 -15.15 20.33
C GLY A 29 -6.53 -14.05 20.58
N LEU A 30 -6.95 -12.77 20.58
CA LEU A 30 -6.06 -11.62 20.79
C LEU A 30 -5.86 -11.25 22.29
N GLY A 31 -6.69 -11.75 23.18
CA GLY A 31 -6.70 -11.38 24.60
C GLY A 31 -5.77 -12.17 25.52
N ALA A 32 -5.09 -13.20 25.05
CA ALA A 32 -4.32 -14.12 25.90
C ALA A 32 -2.79 -13.86 25.97
N ALA A 33 -2.28 -12.81 25.29
CA ALA A 33 -0.84 -12.52 25.24
C ALA A 33 -0.41 -11.21 25.94
N GLY A 34 -1.26 -10.63 26.79
CA GLY A 34 -1.01 -9.31 27.37
C GLY A 34 -1.18 -9.23 28.89
N ALA A 35 -0.50 -10.05 29.68
CA ALA A 35 -0.34 -9.79 31.11
C ALA A 35 0.91 -10.49 31.68
N GLY A 36 1.98 -9.74 31.84
CA GLY A 36 3.20 -10.25 32.49
C GLY A 36 4.30 -9.21 32.65
N GLY A 37 4.21 -8.38 33.71
CA GLY A 37 5.33 -8.07 34.56
C GLY A 37 6.23 -6.90 34.26
N LEU A 38 5.88 -5.73 34.78
CA LEU A 38 6.82 -4.69 35.22
C LEU A 38 7.65 -5.22 36.41
N ILE A 39 8.98 -5.20 36.33
CA ILE A 39 9.87 -5.18 37.48
C ILE A 39 10.87 -4.06 37.33
N VAL A 40 10.76 -3.12 38.25
CA VAL A 40 11.66 -1.99 38.48
C VAL A 40 12.96 -2.49 39.09
N GLY A 41 14.11 -2.00 38.59
CA GLY A 41 15.43 -2.28 39.16
C GLY A 41 15.70 -1.48 40.42
N GLY A 42 16.42 -2.10 41.34
CA GLY A 42 17.04 -1.46 42.51
C GLY A 42 18.38 -2.09 42.80
N ALA A 43 19.38 -1.25 43.00
CA ALA A 43 20.77 -1.60 43.19
C ALA A 43 21.08 -2.03 44.65
N GLY A 44 22.10 -2.89 44.76
CA GLY A 44 23.05 -2.85 45.89
C GLY A 44 22.97 -3.94 46.92
N GLY A 45 24.09 -4.59 47.18
CA GLY A 45 24.45 -5.16 48.48
C GLY A 45 25.03 -6.57 48.46
N PHE A 46 26.35 -6.62 48.55
CA PHE A 46 27.14 -7.79 48.97
C PHE A 46 26.67 -8.32 50.34
N PHE A 47 26.58 -9.68 50.50
CA PHE A 47 27.13 -10.42 51.65
C PHE A 47 27.03 -11.92 51.39
N GLY A 48 28.10 -12.65 51.70
CA GLY A 48 28.25 -14.07 51.50
C GLY A 48 27.59 -14.92 52.56
N GLY A 49 27.31 -16.19 52.25
CA GLY A 49 26.77 -17.19 53.15
C GLY A 49 26.63 -18.54 52.51
N LYS A 50 27.45 -19.45 52.96
CA LYS A 50 27.60 -20.90 52.80
C LYS A 50 26.53 -21.75 52.15
N ALA A 51 27.04 -22.69 51.38
CA ALA A 51 26.40 -23.79 50.68
C ALA A 51 25.50 -24.70 51.55
N SER A 52 24.36 -25.07 51.02
CA SER A 52 23.70 -26.35 51.26
C SER A 52 23.16 -26.89 49.93
N SER A 53 23.62 -28.07 49.58
CA SER A 53 23.28 -28.84 48.40
C SER A 53 21.83 -29.29 48.47
N SER A 54 20.96 -28.79 47.60
CA SER A 54 19.73 -29.43 47.23
C SER A 54 19.75 -29.65 45.71
N SER A 55 19.73 -30.90 45.33
CA SER A 55 19.67 -31.36 43.96
C SER A 55 18.36 -30.89 43.29
N THR A 56 18.42 -29.77 42.61
CA THR A 56 17.35 -29.34 41.69
C THR A 56 17.58 -30.00 40.36
N SER A 57 16.75 -30.99 40.02
CA SER A 57 16.70 -31.58 38.70
C SER A 57 16.33 -30.49 37.70
N THR A 58 17.33 -29.97 37.02
CA THR A 58 17.15 -29.14 35.84
C THR A 58 16.52 -30.01 34.76
N ALA A 59 15.21 -29.94 34.59
CA ALA A 59 14.56 -30.41 33.39
C ALA A 59 15.16 -29.64 32.21
N LYS A 60 16.15 -30.23 31.53
CA LYS A 60 16.57 -29.82 30.21
C LYS A 60 15.37 -29.94 29.28
N THR A 61 14.64 -28.85 29.07
CA THR A 61 13.73 -28.74 27.93
C THR A 61 14.61 -28.67 26.69
N THR A 62 15.03 -29.83 26.17
CA THR A 62 15.57 -29.98 24.84
C THR A 62 14.39 -29.85 23.86
N GLY A 63 13.84 -28.65 23.71
CA GLY A 63 13.01 -28.36 22.58
C GLY A 63 13.92 -28.38 21.36
N ALA A 64 13.82 -29.42 20.53
CA ALA A 64 14.42 -29.39 19.21
C ALA A 64 13.96 -28.11 18.52
N THR A 65 14.88 -27.19 18.22
CA THR A 65 14.58 -25.97 17.46
C THR A 65 14.09 -26.45 16.10
N LYS A 66 12.79 -26.26 15.83
CA LYS A 66 12.22 -26.62 14.53
C LYS A 66 12.96 -25.81 13.44
N THR A 67 13.20 -26.43 12.29
CA THR A 67 13.85 -25.79 11.14
C THR A 67 13.12 -24.48 10.78
N PRO A 68 13.83 -23.35 10.67
CA PRO A 68 13.24 -22.08 10.29
C PRO A 68 12.49 -22.16 8.96
N ILE A 69 11.47 -21.34 8.80
CA ILE A 69 10.82 -21.08 7.51
C ILE A 69 11.49 -19.85 6.90
N GLU A 70 12.07 -20.02 5.72
CA GLU A 70 12.72 -18.92 4.99
C GLU A 70 11.73 -18.24 4.05
N ILE A 71 11.66 -16.91 4.09
CA ILE A 71 10.92 -16.06 3.15
C ILE A 71 11.89 -15.14 2.41
N GLY A 72 11.62 -14.88 1.13
CA GLY A 72 12.42 -13.98 0.28
C GLY A 72 11.92 -12.55 0.32
N SER A 73 12.83 -11.59 0.47
CA SER A 73 12.58 -10.15 0.33
C SER A 73 13.37 -9.60 -0.86
N GLY A 74 12.69 -9.33 -1.98
CA GLY A 74 13.24 -8.65 -3.15
C GLY A 74 12.84 -7.19 -3.15
N SER A 75 13.71 -6.30 -2.69
CA SER A 75 13.41 -4.86 -2.58
C SER A 75 14.53 -4.00 -3.16
N PRO A 76 14.25 -2.80 -3.70
CA PRO A 76 15.28 -1.91 -4.22
C PRO A 76 16.05 -1.28 -3.03
N LEU A 77 17.16 -1.90 -2.64
CA LEU A 77 17.96 -1.44 -1.49
C LEU A 77 19.01 -0.40 -1.88
N THR A 78 19.33 -0.29 -3.18
CA THR A 78 20.23 0.70 -3.75
C THR A 78 19.57 1.44 -4.91
N GLY A 79 20.14 2.60 -5.32
CA GLY A 79 19.62 3.42 -6.40
C GLY A 79 18.51 4.39 -5.99
N ALA A 80 17.75 4.88 -6.98
CA ALA A 80 16.76 5.95 -6.80
C ALA A 80 15.58 5.58 -5.88
N LEU A 81 15.27 4.29 -5.75
CA LEU A 81 14.16 3.77 -4.95
C LEU A 81 14.59 3.19 -3.60
N ALA A 82 15.85 3.42 -3.19
CA ALA A 82 16.42 2.82 -1.98
C ALA A 82 15.67 3.20 -0.69
N ALA A 83 15.17 4.43 -0.62
CA ALA A 83 14.40 4.90 0.54
C ALA A 83 13.11 4.09 0.72
N ASP A 84 12.39 3.84 -0.37
CA ASP A 84 11.17 3.01 -0.37
C ASP A 84 11.50 1.56 -0.02
N GLY A 85 12.52 0.97 -0.67
CA GLY A 85 12.93 -0.41 -0.44
C GLY A 85 13.35 -0.67 1.00
N GLN A 86 14.04 0.28 1.64
CA GLN A 86 14.38 0.18 3.07
C GLN A 86 13.14 0.17 3.96
N MET A 87 12.12 0.99 3.67
CA MET A 87 10.86 0.99 4.42
C MET A 87 10.11 -0.34 4.24
N MET A 88 10.09 -0.89 3.03
CA MET A 88 9.52 -2.20 2.72
C MET A 88 10.15 -3.31 3.57
N VAL A 89 11.47 -3.39 3.58
CA VAL A 89 12.21 -4.39 4.37
C VAL A 89 11.97 -4.22 5.86
N ARG A 90 11.95 -2.99 6.38
CA ARG A 90 11.63 -2.74 7.80
C ARG A 90 10.23 -3.19 8.19
N GLY A 91 9.24 -3.01 7.31
CA GLY A 91 7.88 -3.54 7.52
C GLY A 91 7.88 -5.06 7.65
N GLN A 92 8.55 -5.76 6.73
CA GLN A 92 8.71 -7.23 6.77
C GLN A 92 9.46 -7.68 8.04
N GLU A 93 10.55 -7.00 8.42
CA GLU A 93 11.32 -7.31 9.62
C GLU A 93 10.52 -7.12 10.92
N LEU A 94 9.63 -6.12 10.96
CA LEU A 94 8.74 -5.94 12.10
C LEU A 94 7.72 -7.08 12.19
N ALA A 95 7.07 -7.41 11.06
CA ALA A 95 6.12 -8.53 11.01
C ALA A 95 6.76 -9.85 11.44
N VAL A 96 7.95 -10.16 10.92
CA VAL A 96 8.69 -11.37 11.29
C VAL A 96 9.10 -11.37 12.76
N ALA A 97 9.54 -10.23 13.30
CA ALA A 97 9.91 -10.14 14.72
C ALA A 97 8.70 -10.41 15.63
N GLU A 98 7.53 -9.86 15.31
CA GLU A 98 6.30 -10.09 16.07
C GLU A 98 5.81 -11.54 15.97
N LEU A 99 5.82 -12.12 14.76
CA LEU A 99 5.46 -13.52 14.56
C LEU A 99 6.38 -14.45 15.34
N ASN A 100 7.69 -14.20 15.30
CA ASN A 100 8.67 -14.99 16.06
C ASN A 100 8.51 -14.83 17.58
N ALA A 101 8.20 -13.64 18.05
CA ALA A 101 7.90 -13.41 19.47
C ALA A 101 6.62 -14.16 19.92
N GLY A 102 5.66 -14.36 18.99
CA GLY A 102 4.46 -15.17 19.21
C GLY A 102 4.68 -16.70 19.09
N GLY A 103 5.92 -17.16 18.85
CA GLY A 103 6.24 -18.61 18.69
C GLY A 103 6.49 -19.06 17.25
N GLY A 104 6.52 -18.12 16.31
CA GLY A 104 6.73 -18.39 14.88
C GLY A 104 5.45 -18.80 14.17
N VAL A 105 5.58 -19.31 12.94
CA VAL A 105 4.49 -19.85 12.13
C VAL A 105 4.53 -21.38 12.20
N LEU A 106 3.44 -22.03 12.54
CA LEU A 106 3.37 -23.45 12.85
C LEU A 106 4.40 -23.88 13.92
N GLY A 107 4.73 -22.98 14.86
CA GLY A 107 5.74 -23.18 15.88
C GLY A 107 7.17 -23.24 15.32
N ARG A 108 7.43 -22.65 14.15
CA ARG A 108 8.73 -22.56 13.48
C ARG A 108 9.12 -21.08 13.34
N PRO A 109 10.36 -20.68 13.66
CA PRO A 109 10.79 -19.31 13.48
C PRO A 109 10.86 -18.95 11.99
N LEU A 110 10.55 -17.69 11.67
CA LEU A 110 10.73 -17.10 10.34
C LEU A 110 12.10 -16.47 10.21
N VAL A 111 12.72 -16.58 9.03
CA VAL A 111 13.94 -15.87 8.64
C VAL A 111 13.73 -15.18 7.28
N ILE A 112 14.33 -14.02 7.07
CA ILE A 112 14.23 -13.26 5.83
C ILE A 112 15.54 -13.34 5.07
N SER A 113 15.49 -13.85 3.83
CA SER A 113 16.56 -13.74 2.84
C SER A 113 16.34 -12.46 2.04
N LYS A 114 17.28 -11.49 2.11
CA LYS A 114 17.15 -10.18 1.47
C LYS A 114 18.05 -10.08 0.25
N LEU A 115 17.49 -9.66 -0.88
CA LEU A 115 18.21 -9.42 -2.13
C LEU A 115 17.84 -8.04 -2.69
N ASP A 116 18.85 -7.31 -3.18
CA ASP A 116 18.68 -5.99 -3.77
C ASP A 116 18.24 -6.12 -5.23
N THR A 117 17.14 -5.46 -5.60
CA THR A 117 16.59 -5.42 -6.96
C THR A 117 17.14 -4.25 -7.80
N GLN A 118 17.99 -3.41 -7.24
CA GLN A 118 18.69 -2.30 -7.93
C GLN A 118 17.74 -1.44 -8.79
N ALA A 119 16.68 -0.90 -8.19
CA ALA A 119 15.68 -0.09 -8.87
C ALA A 119 15.04 -0.78 -10.10
N GLN A 120 14.66 -2.05 -9.97
CA GLN A 120 13.86 -2.81 -10.95
C GLN A 120 14.58 -3.10 -12.28
N GLN A 121 15.89 -3.22 -12.28
CA GLN A 121 16.61 -3.61 -13.50
C GLN A 121 16.18 -5.02 -13.94
N PRO A 122 15.71 -5.22 -15.18
CA PRO A 122 15.08 -6.49 -15.59
C PRO A 122 15.94 -7.74 -15.39
N ASP A 123 17.25 -7.67 -15.66
CA ASP A 123 18.13 -8.82 -15.49
C ASP A 123 18.44 -9.08 -14.02
N VAL A 124 18.54 -8.03 -13.20
CA VAL A 124 18.70 -8.17 -11.73
C VAL A 124 17.44 -8.80 -11.14
N MET A 125 16.25 -8.34 -11.55
CA MET A 125 14.98 -8.91 -11.12
C MET A 125 14.87 -10.40 -11.43
N LYS A 126 15.19 -10.82 -12.66
CA LYS A 126 15.23 -12.26 -13.01
C LYS A 126 16.17 -13.04 -12.10
N ASN A 127 17.39 -12.55 -11.87
CA ASN A 127 18.37 -13.22 -11.04
C ASN A 127 17.90 -13.34 -9.59
N VAL A 128 17.29 -12.30 -9.03
CA VAL A 128 16.72 -12.30 -7.68
C VAL A 128 15.62 -13.37 -7.56
N PHE A 129 14.69 -13.41 -8.51
CA PHE A 129 13.61 -14.38 -8.51
C PHE A 129 14.10 -15.81 -8.69
N GLN A 130 15.04 -16.06 -9.61
CA GLN A 130 15.70 -17.36 -9.77
C GLN A 130 16.43 -17.82 -8.50
N LYS A 131 17.10 -16.88 -7.81
CA LYS A 131 17.78 -17.16 -6.56
C LYS A 131 16.81 -17.63 -5.47
N PHE A 132 15.70 -16.94 -5.27
CA PHE A 132 14.69 -17.34 -4.31
C PHE A 132 14.04 -18.70 -4.63
N VAL A 133 13.75 -18.95 -5.91
CA VAL A 133 13.28 -20.28 -6.35
C VAL A 133 14.31 -21.36 -6.02
N SER A 134 15.62 -21.11 -6.26
CA SER A 134 16.68 -22.07 -5.94
C SER A 134 16.87 -22.28 -4.43
N GLN A 135 16.61 -21.27 -3.61
CA GLN A 135 16.63 -21.34 -2.16
C GLN A 135 15.39 -22.04 -1.58
N LYS A 136 14.35 -22.27 -2.41
CA LYS A 136 13.07 -22.87 -2.00
C LYS A 136 12.41 -22.10 -0.86
N VAL A 137 12.38 -20.76 -0.97
CA VAL A 137 11.70 -19.92 0.02
C VAL A 137 10.21 -20.27 0.08
N ALA A 138 9.60 -20.11 1.25
CA ALA A 138 8.19 -20.43 1.45
C ALA A 138 7.24 -19.37 0.86
N ALA A 139 7.71 -18.13 0.71
CA ALA A 139 7.04 -17.04 0.03
C ALA A 139 8.05 -15.99 -0.45
N MET A 140 7.63 -15.16 -1.40
CA MET A 140 8.38 -13.98 -1.85
C MET A 140 7.59 -12.72 -1.57
N PHE A 141 8.28 -11.73 -1.00
CA PHE A 141 7.77 -10.38 -0.81
C PHE A 141 8.64 -9.44 -1.63
N CYS A 142 8.09 -8.97 -2.72
CA CYS A 142 8.77 -8.05 -3.63
C CYS A 142 8.26 -6.63 -3.40
N GLY A 143 9.14 -5.65 -3.45
CA GLY A 143 8.73 -4.27 -3.44
C GLY A 143 8.10 -3.90 -4.79
N PHE A 144 8.91 -3.38 -5.69
CA PHE A 144 8.47 -3.03 -7.03
C PHE A 144 8.91 -4.08 -8.04
N CYS A 145 8.04 -4.41 -8.99
CA CYS A 145 8.29 -5.31 -10.11
C CYS A 145 8.59 -4.53 -11.40
N THR A 146 9.13 -5.21 -12.41
CA THR A 146 9.39 -4.56 -13.71
C THR A 146 8.07 -4.24 -14.43
N TYR A 147 8.08 -3.18 -15.26
CA TYR A 147 6.94 -2.87 -16.12
C TYR A 147 6.68 -3.95 -17.18
N SER A 148 7.66 -4.79 -17.46
CA SER A 148 7.56 -5.88 -18.44
C SER A 148 7.20 -7.23 -17.83
N SER A 149 7.11 -7.35 -16.51
CA SER A 149 6.79 -8.58 -15.77
C SER A 149 7.67 -9.78 -16.15
N VAL A 150 8.92 -9.54 -16.58
CA VAL A 150 9.82 -10.59 -17.09
C VAL A 150 10.25 -11.61 -16.04
N GLU A 151 10.14 -11.26 -14.78
CA GLU A 151 10.41 -12.10 -13.61
C GLU A 151 9.24 -13.02 -13.24
N PHE A 152 8.00 -12.67 -13.59
CA PHE A 152 6.79 -13.38 -13.18
C PHE A 152 6.73 -14.84 -13.63
N PRO A 153 7.10 -15.22 -14.87
CA PRO A 153 7.11 -16.62 -15.30
C PRO A 153 7.96 -17.52 -14.42
N ILE A 154 9.02 -17.00 -13.80
CA ILE A 154 9.95 -17.75 -12.95
C ILE A 154 9.23 -18.27 -11.69
N VAL A 155 8.53 -17.40 -10.99
CA VAL A 155 7.80 -17.78 -9.77
C VAL A 155 6.44 -18.40 -10.04
N ALA A 156 5.80 -18.04 -11.16
CA ALA A 156 4.57 -18.68 -11.61
C ALA A 156 4.77 -20.19 -11.82
N GLN A 157 5.86 -20.56 -12.50
CA GLN A 157 6.22 -21.96 -12.70
C GLN A 157 6.56 -22.70 -11.41
N ALA A 158 7.18 -22.01 -10.42
CA ALA A 158 7.52 -22.58 -9.12
C ALA A 158 6.32 -22.68 -8.16
N GLY A 159 5.22 -21.98 -8.44
CA GLY A 159 4.01 -21.93 -7.61
C GLY A 159 4.16 -21.14 -6.30
N ILE A 160 5.34 -20.58 -6.02
CA ILE A 160 5.66 -19.91 -4.76
C ILE A 160 4.72 -18.69 -4.55
N PRO A 161 4.02 -18.58 -3.40
CA PRO A 161 3.24 -17.39 -3.07
C PRO A 161 4.11 -16.14 -3.16
N THR A 162 3.76 -15.23 -4.07
CA THR A 162 4.55 -14.04 -4.37
C THR A 162 3.67 -12.81 -4.21
N PHE A 163 4.13 -11.87 -3.40
CA PHE A 163 3.43 -10.63 -3.11
C PHE A 163 4.26 -9.44 -3.57
N HIS A 164 3.64 -8.47 -4.24
CA HIS A 164 4.30 -7.22 -4.60
C HIS A 164 3.39 -6.02 -4.35
N VAL A 165 4.00 -4.85 -4.28
CA VAL A 165 3.33 -3.56 -4.05
C VAL A 165 3.62 -2.58 -5.19
N ASN A 166 3.81 -3.11 -6.37
CA ASN A 166 3.97 -2.32 -7.59
C ASN A 166 2.60 -2.05 -8.20
N THR A 167 2.09 -0.84 -8.03
CA THR A 167 0.75 -0.44 -8.49
C THR A 167 0.53 -0.52 -10.00
N TRP A 168 1.53 -0.92 -10.78
CA TRP A 168 1.48 -0.99 -12.24
C TRP A 168 0.42 -1.95 -12.77
N HIS A 169 -0.59 -1.42 -13.46
CA HIS A 169 -1.72 -2.21 -13.99
C HIS A 169 -1.28 -3.30 -14.98
N GLY A 170 -0.22 -3.08 -15.73
CA GLY A 170 0.32 -4.07 -16.64
C GLY A 170 0.76 -5.37 -15.96
N ASN A 171 1.18 -5.33 -14.69
CA ASN A 171 1.51 -6.54 -13.92
C ASN A 171 0.26 -7.40 -13.67
N VAL A 172 -0.87 -6.78 -13.28
CA VAL A 172 -2.11 -7.54 -13.02
C VAL A 172 -2.77 -8.03 -14.30
N ASP A 173 -2.67 -7.26 -15.40
CA ASP A 173 -3.06 -7.72 -16.72
C ASP A 173 -2.25 -8.96 -17.14
N PHE A 174 -0.94 -8.96 -16.91
CA PHE A 174 -0.07 -10.10 -17.19
C PHE A 174 -0.48 -11.34 -16.38
N VAL A 175 -0.76 -11.17 -15.09
CA VAL A 175 -1.23 -12.24 -14.20
C VAL A 175 -2.52 -12.85 -14.73
N LYS A 176 -3.53 -12.03 -15.01
CA LYS A 176 -4.82 -12.49 -15.52
C LYS A 176 -4.74 -13.17 -16.87
N GLN A 177 -4.05 -12.56 -17.84
CA GLN A 177 -3.95 -13.09 -19.23
C GLN A 177 -3.27 -14.45 -19.29
N ARG A 178 -2.39 -14.75 -18.32
CA ARG A 178 -1.66 -16.02 -18.25
C ARG A 178 -2.25 -17.03 -17.27
N GLY A 179 -3.35 -16.66 -16.59
CA GLY A 179 -3.97 -17.53 -15.59
C GLY A 179 -3.06 -17.84 -14.40
N ILE A 180 -2.20 -16.91 -14.02
CA ILE A 180 -1.30 -17.06 -12.86
C ILE A 180 -2.11 -16.96 -11.58
N THR A 181 -1.86 -17.88 -10.64
CA THR A 181 -2.67 -18.01 -9.41
C THR A 181 -1.90 -17.79 -8.11
N ASN A 182 -0.61 -17.43 -8.21
CA ASN A 182 0.30 -17.31 -7.07
C ASN A 182 1.06 -15.99 -6.98
N ILE A 183 0.69 -14.98 -7.79
CA ILE A 183 1.28 -13.63 -7.73
C ILE A 183 0.18 -12.64 -7.39
N PHE A 184 0.33 -11.96 -6.26
CA PHE A 184 -0.66 -11.08 -5.67
C PHE A 184 -0.13 -9.65 -5.61
N GLN A 185 -0.89 -8.69 -6.16
CA GLN A 185 -0.62 -7.27 -5.96
C GLN A 185 -1.35 -6.79 -4.72
N GLY A 186 -0.59 -6.42 -3.68
CA GLY A 186 -1.12 -6.04 -2.36
C GLY A 186 -1.79 -4.67 -2.31
N ASP A 187 -1.86 -3.97 -3.42
CA ASP A 187 -2.43 -2.63 -3.54
C ASP A 187 -3.27 -2.47 -4.81
N PRO A 188 -4.16 -1.49 -4.88
CA PRO A 188 -4.87 -1.15 -6.11
C PRO A 188 -3.93 -0.62 -7.19
N SER A 189 -4.29 -0.83 -8.45
CA SER A 189 -3.51 -0.34 -9.59
C SER A 189 -3.50 1.20 -9.68
N GLU A 190 -2.44 1.77 -10.26
CA GLU A 190 -2.24 3.20 -10.45
C GLU A 190 -3.36 3.89 -11.24
N THR A 191 -4.05 3.13 -12.09
CA THR A 191 -5.18 3.64 -12.87
C THR A 191 -6.35 4.14 -12.02
N TRP A 192 -6.38 3.81 -10.72
CA TRP A 192 -7.39 4.28 -9.78
C TRP A 192 -7.12 5.68 -9.23
N TYR A 193 -5.91 6.19 -9.27
CA TYR A 193 -5.60 7.53 -8.78
C TYR A 193 -6.47 8.61 -9.44
N GLY A 194 -6.58 8.57 -10.77
CA GLY A 194 -7.38 9.52 -11.52
C GLY A 194 -8.88 9.46 -11.16
N PRO A 195 -9.55 8.33 -11.31
CA PRO A 195 -10.96 8.16 -10.94
C PRO A 195 -11.27 8.54 -9.49
N GLY A 196 -10.43 8.14 -8.55
CA GLY A 196 -10.64 8.45 -7.13
C GLY A 196 -10.56 9.94 -6.84
N PHE A 197 -9.59 10.64 -7.45
CA PHE A 197 -9.53 12.09 -7.33
C PHE A 197 -10.76 12.77 -7.96
N VAL A 198 -11.31 12.24 -9.05
CA VAL A 198 -12.58 12.72 -9.62
C VAL A 198 -13.74 12.56 -8.62
N VAL A 199 -13.77 11.48 -7.85
CA VAL A 199 -14.79 11.27 -6.79
C VAL A 199 -14.70 12.38 -5.74
N LEU A 200 -13.50 12.70 -5.26
CA LEU A 200 -13.28 13.81 -4.34
C LEU A 200 -13.77 15.15 -4.94
N LEU A 201 -13.35 15.48 -6.17
CA LEU A 201 -13.73 16.73 -6.83
C LEU A 201 -15.24 16.89 -6.95
N LYS A 202 -15.95 15.82 -7.33
CA LYS A 202 -17.41 15.80 -7.37
C LYS A 202 -18.02 16.13 -6.00
N ASN A 203 -17.47 15.56 -4.93
CA ASN A 203 -17.94 15.83 -3.58
C ASN A 203 -17.68 17.29 -3.15
N LEU A 204 -16.46 17.81 -3.37
CA LEU A 204 -16.11 19.20 -3.05
C LEU A 204 -16.99 20.21 -3.79
N ILE A 205 -17.33 19.94 -5.05
CA ILE A 205 -18.23 20.77 -5.86
C ILE A 205 -19.67 20.68 -5.33
N ALA A 206 -20.18 19.46 -5.09
CA ALA A 206 -21.55 19.24 -4.62
C ALA A 206 -21.81 19.88 -3.25
N THR A 207 -20.80 19.84 -2.36
CA THR A 207 -20.86 20.42 -1.01
C THR A 207 -20.48 21.91 -0.99
N LYS A 208 -20.17 22.50 -2.16
CA LYS A 208 -19.70 23.90 -2.30
C LYS A 208 -18.43 24.24 -1.49
N GLN A 209 -17.66 23.24 -1.10
CA GLN A 209 -16.37 23.44 -0.47
C GLN A 209 -15.33 23.98 -1.47
N TRP A 210 -15.49 23.63 -2.74
CA TRP A 210 -14.72 24.20 -3.84
C TRP A 210 -15.65 24.53 -5.02
N VAL A 211 -15.52 25.77 -5.52
CA VAL A 211 -16.20 26.23 -6.73
C VAL A 211 -15.14 26.46 -7.80
N PRO A 212 -15.12 25.65 -8.87
CA PRO A 212 -14.10 25.79 -9.90
C PRO A 212 -14.28 27.09 -10.69
N SER A 213 -13.18 27.76 -11.02
CA SER A 213 -13.17 28.97 -11.86
C SER A 213 -13.60 28.68 -13.31
N SER A 214 -13.41 27.45 -13.74
CA SER A 214 -13.85 26.93 -15.05
C SER A 214 -13.95 25.39 -15.00
N LYS A 215 -14.69 24.80 -15.92
CA LYS A 215 -14.72 23.35 -16.13
C LYS A 215 -13.63 22.89 -17.09
N THR A 216 -12.40 23.38 -16.87
CA THR A 216 -11.24 23.00 -17.67
C THR A 216 -10.08 22.52 -16.80
N MET A 217 -9.25 21.67 -17.37
CA MET A 217 -8.08 21.09 -16.70
C MET A 217 -6.82 21.29 -17.53
N ALA A 218 -5.70 21.55 -16.85
CA ALA A 218 -4.36 21.38 -17.39
C ALA A 218 -3.73 20.14 -16.77
N ILE A 219 -3.14 19.29 -17.58
CA ILE A 219 -2.44 18.08 -17.18
C ILE A 219 -0.97 18.25 -17.53
N VAL A 220 -0.10 18.05 -16.53
CA VAL A 220 1.35 18.02 -16.65
C VAL A 220 1.80 16.66 -16.14
N THR A 221 2.52 15.90 -16.95
CA THR A 221 2.90 14.53 -16.60
C THR A 221 4.31 14.20 -17.07
N SER A 222 5.09 13.48 -16.30
CA SER A 222 6.28 12.83 -16.82
C SER A 222 5.89 11.77 -17.86
N ASN A 223 6.84 11.43 -18.73
CA ASN A 223 6.59 10.52 -19.86
C ASN A 223 6.81 9.05 -19.51
N ASP A 224 7.04 8.72 -18.22
CA ASP A 224 7.10 7.33 -17.78
C ASP A 224 5.70 6.66 -17.80
N PRO A 225 5.63 5.34 -17.93
CA PRO A 225 4.36 4.63 -18.07
C PRO A 225 3.40 4.83 -16.88
N TYR A 226 3.90 4.86 -15.64
CA TYR A 226 3.11 5.03 -14.43
C TYR A 226 2.40 6.40 -14.42
N SER A 227 3.17 7.47 -14.50
CA SER A 227 2.66 8.85 -14.47
C SER A 227 1.71 9.12 -15.63
N LEU A 228 2.04 8.63 -16.82
CA LEU A 228 1.23 8.83 -18.02
C LEU A 228 -0.12 8.10 -17.94
N ASN A 229 -0.17 6.90 -17.37
CA ASN A 229 -1.42 6.16 -17.16
C ASN A 229 -2.34 6.86 -16.16
N ILE A 230 -1.79 7.35 -15.05
CA ILE A 230 -2.53 8.15 -14.07
C ILE A 230 -3.13 9.41 -14.72
N ALA A 231 -2.32 10.14 -15.47
CA ALA A 231 -2.74 11.35 -16.18
C ALA A 231 -3.88 11.10 -17.17
N LYS A 232 -3.78 10.02 -17.96
CA LYS A 232 -4.83 9.59 -18.89
C LYS A 232 -6.11 9.13 -18.19
N ALA A 233 -5.98 8.38 -17.10
CA ALA A 233 -7.12 7.95 -16.29
C ALA A 233 -7.87 9.14 -15.70
N PHE A 234 -7.14 10.12 -15.14
CA PHE A 234 -7.72 11.38 -14.68
C PHE A 234 -8.43 12.13 -15.80
N GLN A 235 -7.76 12.34 -16.93
CA GLN A 235 -8.34 13.03 -18.10
C GLN A 235 -9.67 12.39 -18.51
N SER A 236 -9.67 11.07 -18.69
CA SER A 236 -10.87 10.31 -19.08
C SER A 236 -12.00 10.46 -18.04
N GLY A 237 -11.66 10.37 -16.75
CA GLY A 237 -12.63 10.53 -15.66
C GLY A 237 -13.28 11.93 -15.64
N MET A 238 -12.47 12.98 -15.84
CA MET A 238 -12.94 14.36 -15.89
C MET A 238 -13.77 14.64 -17.13
N GLN A 239 -13.39 14.09 -18.29
CA GLN A 239 -14.18 14.25 -19.52
C GLN A 239 -15.58 13.63 -19.39
N LYS A 240 -15.73 12.49 -18.71
CA LYS A 240 -17.03 11.86 -18.44
C LYS A 240 -17.97 12.73 -17.60
N ILE A 241 -17.45 13.71 -16.88
CA ILE A 241 -18.25 14.68 -16.09
C ILE A 241 -18.27 16.07 -16.71
N GLY A 242 -17.94 16.19 -18.00
CA GLY A 242 -18.08 17.38 -18.80
C GLY A 242 -16.94 18.41 -18.66
N TRP A 243 -15.76 18.00 -18.24
CA TRP A 243 -14.56 18.84 -18.21
C TRP A 243 -13.75 18.69 -19.48
N ASN A 244 -13.12 19.80 -19.91
CA ASN A 244 -12.28 19.83 -21.10
C ASN A 244 -10.80 20.07 -20.74
N SER A 245 -9.90 19.43 -21.47
CA SER A 245 -8.46 19.67 -21.32
C SER A 245 -8.06 20.93 -22.10
N THR A 246 -7.41 21.86 -21.43
CA THR A 246 -6.78 23.03 -22.08
C THR A 246 -5.31 22.81 -22.38
N LEU A 247 -4.69 21.90 -21.66
CA LEU A 247 -3.29 21.51 -21.82
C LEU A 247 -3.12 20.04 -21.43
N PHE A 248 -2.38 19.30 -22.23
CA PHE A 248 -1.79 18.01 -21.88
C PHE A 248 -0.31 18.07 -22.22
N SER A 249 0.55 18.31 -21.22
CA SER A 249 1.98 18.51 -21.40
C SER A 249 2.77 17.35 -20.80
N GLN A 250 3.56 16.72 -21.64
CA GLN A 250 4.50 15.67 -21.19
C GLN A 250 5.90 16.28 -21.04
N PHE A 251 6.67 15.76 -20.09
CA PHE A 251 8.07 16.11 -19.91
C PHE A 251 8.90 14.86 -19.58
N THR A 252 10.22 14.99 -19.71
CA THR A 252 11.15 13.95 -19.31
C THR A 252 11.75 14.37 -17.96
N ALA A 253 11.57 13.52 -16.93
CA ALA A 253 12.17 13.74 -15.61
C ALA A 253 13.70 13.50 -15.65
N PRO A 254 14.50 14.27 -14.91
CA PRO A 254 14.11 15.37 -14.02
C PRO A 254 13.92 16.70 -14.77
N GLN A 255 12.97 17.53 -14.32
CA GLN A 255 12.73 18.87 -14.86
C GLN A 255 12.59 19.91 -13.73
N ALA A 256 13.42 20.94 -13.75
CA ALA A 256 13.41 21.98 -12.73
C ALA A 256 12.82 23.33 -13.20
N ASP A 257 12.82 23.61 -14.51
CA ASP A 257 12.27 24.85 -15.09
C ASP A 257 10.89 24.62 -15.71
N TRP A 258 9.89 25.30 -15.15
CA TRP A 258 8.48 25.20 -15.54
C TRP A 258 7.96 26.44 -16.24
N THR A 259 8.85 27.40 -16.58
CA THR A 259 8.45 28.70 -17.17
C THR A 259 7.57 28.53 -18.39
N ALA A 260 7.96 27.72 -19.37
CA ALA A 260 7.18 27.51 -20.58
C ALA A 260 5.81 26.86 -20.34
N THR A 261 5.76 25.87 -19.44
CA THR A 261 4.52 25.19 -19.04
C THR A 261 3.58 26.15 -18.31
N LEU A 262 4.11 26.93 -17.37
CA LEU A 262 3.33 27.90 -16.60
C LEU A 262 2.82 29.07 -17.46
N VAL A 263 3.57 29.52 -18.46
CA VAL A 263 3.08 30.51 -19.45
C VAL A 263 1.85 29.96 -20.18
N LYS A 264 1.86 28.71 -20.64
CA LYS A 264 0.70 28.08 -21.28
C LYS A 264 -0.51 27.97 -20.32
N ILE A 265 -0.27 27.59 -19.07
CA ILE A 265 -1.31 27.51 -18.03
C ILE A 265 -1.91 28.90 -17.77
N ARG A 266 -1.08 29.92 -17.64
CA ARG A 266 -1.52 31.31 -17.35
C ARG A 266 -2.23 31.97 -18.53
N SER A 267 -1.89 31.61 -19.77
CA SER A 267 -2.57 32.11 -20.97
C SER A 267 -4.02 31.65 -21.10
N LYS A 268 -4.33 30.44 -20.55
CA LYS A 268 -5.68 29.87 -20.50
C LYS A 268 -5.90 29.19 -19.15
N PRO A 269 -6.18 29.97 -18.09
CA PRO A 269 -6.23 29.44 -16.73
C PRO A 269 -7.28 28.32 -16.58
N PRO A 270 -6.88 27.10 -16.14
CA PRO A 270 -7.83 26.01 -15.92
C PRO A 270 -8.46 26.10 -14.52
N GLY A 271 -9.57 25.39 -14.30
CA GLY A 271 -10.13 25.19 -12.97
C GLY A 271 -9.26 24.29 -12.10
N ILE A 272 -8.54 23.32 -12.73
CA ILE A 272 -7.63 22.42 -12.02
C ILE A 272 -6.33 22.18 -12.80
N ILE A 273 -5.22 22.08 -12.08
CA ILE A 273 -3.94 21.58 -12.57
C ILE A 273 -3.70 20.21 -11.93
N PHE A 274 -3.56 19.20 -12.77
CA PHE A 274 -3.21 17.85 -12.36
C PHE A 274 -1.78 17.55 -12.79
N PHE A 275 -0.90 17.37 -11.80
CA PHE A 275 0.50 17.05 -12.03
C PHE A 275 0.75 15.59 -11.66
N SER A 276 1.20 14.79 -12.61
CA SER A 276 1.49 13.37 -12.40
C SER A 276 2.96 13.09 -12.64
N ASP A 277 3.66 12.80 -11.56
CA ASP A 277 5.07 12.43 -11.51
C ASP A 277 5.34 11.67 -10.20
N TYR A 278 6.58 11.30 -9.94
CA TYR A 278 7.01 10.69 -8.69
C TYR A 278 8.26 11.36 -8.08
N ALA A 279 8.88 12.30 -8.79
CA ALA A 279 10.12 12.94 -8.36
C ALA A 279 9.86 14.17 -7.47
N PRO A 280 10.30 14.16 -6.18
CA PRO A 280 10.06 15.28 -5.27
C PRO A 280 10.63 16.62 -5.75
N GLY A 281 11.76 16.60 -6.46
CA GLY A 281 12.40 17.82 -6.99
C GLY A 281 11.57 18.51 -8.06
N ASP A 282 10.99 17.74 -8.97
CA ASP A 282 10.21 18.23 -10.10
C ASP A 282 8.91 18.87 -9.61
N GLU A 283 8.16 18.17 -8.77
CA GLU A 283 6.90 18.67 -8.23
C GLU A 283 7.09 19.87 -7.27
N ALA A 284 8.14 19.86 -6.44
CA ALA A 284 8.45 20.98 -5.55
C ALA A 284 8.88 22.21 -6.33
N SER A 285 9.67 22.07 -7.39
CA SER A 285 10.06 23.20 -8.25
C SER A 285 8.86 23.75 -9.01
N PHE A 286 7.94 22.90 -9.48
CA PHE A 286 6.70 23.32 -10.12
C PHE A 286 5.85 24.19 -9.20
N ILE A 287 5.53 23.70 -8.00
CA ILE A 287 4.64 24.44 -7.09
C ILE A 287 5.26 25.77 -6.64
N LYS A 288 6.58 25.83 -6.41
CA LYS A 288 7.27 27.08 -6.09
C LYS A 288 7.15 28.11 -7.20
N GLN A 289 7.34 27.72 -8.46
CA GLN A 289 7.22 28.62 -9.62
C GLN A 289 5.76 28.99 -9.91
N PHE A 290 4.82 28.06 -9.71
CA PHE A 290 3.39 28.34 -9.80
C PHE A 290 2.98 29.42 -8.78
N ARG A 291 3.44 29.31 -7.53
CA ARG A 291 3.10 30.25 -6.44
C ARG A 291 3.62 31.67 -6.63
N GLN A 292 4.60 31.89 -7.49
CA GLN A 292 5.07 33.26 -7.83
C GLN A 292 3.99 34.10 -8.54
N SER A 293 3.15 33.44 -9.36
CA SER A 293 2.01 34.08 -10.03
C SER A 293 0.94 33.01 -10.27
N PRO A 294 0.16 32.67 -9.23
CA PRO A 294 -0.79 31.58 -9.29
C PRO A 294 -2.05 31.94 -10.09
N THR A 295 -2.62 30.97 -10.77
CA THR A 295 -3.97 31.02 -11.32
C THR A 295 -5.00 30.57 -10.27
N GLN A 296 -6.30 30.82 -10.53
CA GLN A 296 -7.41 30.34 -9.68
C GLN A 296 -7.70 28.85 -9.93
N SER A 297 -6.66 28.03 -9.93
CA SER A 297 -6.71 26.59 -10.20
C SER A 297 -6.49 25.80 -8.93
N LEU A 298 -7.29 24.79 -8.67
CA LEU A 298 -6.93 23.75 -7.69
C LEU A 298 -5.70 23.02 -8.21
N VAL A 299 -4.77 22.67 -7.32
CA VAL A 299 -3.54 21.95 -7.70
C VAL A 299 -3.51 20.59 -7.01
N TYR A 300 -3.33 19.57 -7.83
CA TYR A 300 -3.04 18.20 -7.39
C TYR A 300 -1.66 17.78 -7.90
N GLN A 301 -0.88 17.15 -7.02
CA GLN A 301 0.43 16.58 -7.36
C GLN A 301 0.47 15.13 -6.91
N GLN A 302 0.88 14.22 -7.81
CA GLN A 302 0.80 12.80 -7.56
C GLN A 302 2.08 12.25 -6.92
N TYR A 303 1.94 11.49 -5.82
CA TYR A 303 2.95 10.70 -5.14
C TYR A 303 4.08 11.47 -4.44
N ALA A 304 4.78 12.37 -5.12
CA ALA A 304 5.94 13.07 -4.56
C ALA A 304 5.68 13.73 -3.19
N PRO A 305 4.48 14.29 -2.89
CA PRO A 305 4.19 14.82 -1.57
C PRO A 305 4.22 13.77 -0.43
N SER A 306 4.15 12.46 -0.74
CA SER A 306 4.31 11.39 0.25
C SER A 306 5.76 11.26 0.76
N ILE A 307 6.72 11.79 0.02
CA ILE A 307 8.14 11.69 0.32
C ILE A 307 8.55 12.92 1.17
N PRO A 308 9.18 12.75 2.33
CA PRO A 308 9.55 13.87 3.22
C PRO A 308 10.37 14.96 2.55
N GLN A 309 11.21 14.60 1.56
CA GLN A 309 12.03 15.54 0.79
C GLN A 309 11.19 16.57 0.03
N TYR A 310 9.98 16.23 -0.42
CA TYR A 310 9.10 17.16 -1.10
C TYR A 310 8.76 18.39 -0.22
N LEU A 311 8.35 18.17 1.03
CA LEU A 311 8.06 19.28 1.94
C LEU A 311 9.29 20.10 2.29
N GLN A 312 10.46 19.47 2.39
CA GLN A 312 11.73 20.19 2.60
C GLN A 312 12.06 21.10 1.42
N LEU A 313 11.82 20.65 0.20
CA LEU A 313 12.08 21.42 -1.02
C LEU A 313 11.02 22.48 -1.30
N ALA A 314 9.75 22.16 -1.16
CA ALA A 314 8.64 23.03 -1.51
C ALA A 314 8.36 24.09 -0.43
N GLY A 315 8.58 23.74 0.85
CA GLY A 315 8.27 24.62 1.99
C GLY A 315 6.79 25.04 2.00
N SER A 316 6.51 26.28 2.39
CA SER A 316 5.15 26.82 2.43
C SER A 316 4.48 27.00 1.05
N ALA A 317 5.22 26.84 -0.04
CA ALA A 317 4.62 26.83 -1.38
C ALA A 317 3.68 25.63 -1.56
N ALA A 318 3.90 24.54 -0.84
CA ALA A 318 3.08 23.33 -0.88
C ALA A 318 1.71 23.48 -0.18
N ASP A 319 1.53 24.48 0.70
CA ASP A 319 0.27 24.65 1.43
C ASP A 319 -0.91 24.84 0.48
N GLY A 320 -1.91 23.96 0.60
CA GLY A 320 -3.08 23.89 -0.26
C GLY A 320 -3.01 22.82 -1.36
N VAL A 321 -1.85 22.24 -1.63
CA VAL A 321 -1.69 21.14 -2.61
C VAL A 321 -2.44 19.91 -2.12
N LEU A 322 -3.18 19.27 -3.04
CA LEU A 322 -3.80 17.96 -2.84
C LEU A 322 -2.92 16.87 -3.45
N TRP A 323 -2.92 15.70 -2.82
CA TRP A 323 -2.30 14.49 -3.35
C TRP A 323 -3.03 13.26 -2.81
N SER A 324 -2.83 12.10 -3.41
CA SER A 324 -3.47 10.87 -2.91
C SER A 324 -2.58 9.65 -3.03
N THR A 325 -2.97 8.61 -2.29
CA THR A 325 -2.40 7.27 -2.40
C THR A 325 -3.49 6.21 -2.35
N VAL A 326 -3.39 5.18 -3.19
CA VAL A 326 -4.31 4.03 -3.21
C VAL A 326 -3.98 2.97 -2.16
N VAL A 327 -2.84 3.14 -1.48
CA VAL A 327 -2.41 2.33 -0.34
C VAL A 327 -1.73 3.25 0.68
N GLY A 328 -2.10 3.13 1.95
CA GLY A 328 -1.48 3.94 2.99
C GLY A 328 -1.83 3.49 4.40
N ILE A 329 -0.87 3.67 5.31
CA ILE A 329 -1.04 3.40 6.73
C ILE A 329 -2.12 4.32 7.27
N LEU A 330 -3.18 3.73 7.84
CA LEU A 330 -4.30 4.49 8.39
C LEU A 330 -3.88 5.24 9.65
N GLN A 331 -4.32 6.49 9.73
CA GLN A 331 -4.06 7.35 10.89
C GLN A 331 -5.20 7.17 11.91
N ASP A 332 -4.85 7.25 13.20
CA ASP A 332 -5.82 7.13 14.32
C ASP A 332 -6.67 5.85 14.26
N ASP A 333 -6.12 4.77 13.68
CA ASP A 333 -6.77 3.48 13.46
C ASP A 333 -6.32 2.45 14.51
N GLN A 334 -7.25 1.66 15.02
CA GLN A 334 -6.99 0.68 16.08
C GLN A 334 -6.00 -0.43 15.67
N VAL A 335 -5.92 -0.76 14.37
CA VAL A 335 -4.98 -1.76 13.84
C VAL A 335 -3.64 -1.11 13.51
N ALA A 336 -3.64 0.10 12.98
CA ALA A 336 -2.42 0.77 12.52
C ALA A 336 -1.63 1.44 13.66
N THR A 337 -2.29 1.96 14.70
CA THR A 337 -1.61 2.64 15.83
C THR A 337 -0.58 1.76 16.56
N PRO A 338 -0.87 0.48 16.89
CA PRO A 338 0.14 -0.41 17.49
C PRO A 338 1.34 -0.65 16.57
N PHE A 339 1.10 -0.84 15.25
CA PHE A 339 2.17 -0.98 14.27
C PHE A 339 3.07 0.26 14.24
N GLN A 340 2.50 1.46 14.15
CA GLN A 340 3.27 2.70 14.12
C GLN A 340 4.15 2.84 15.37
N SER A 341 3.59 2.56 16.53
CA SER A 341 4.32 2.60 17.82
C SER A 341 5.47 1.58 17.86
N ALA A 342 5.22 0.35 17.42
CA ALA A 342 6.23 -0.71 17.37
C ALA A 342 7.33 -0.39 16.35
N PHE A 343 6.95 0.17 15.18
CA PHE A 343 7.90 0.56 14.14
C PHE A 343 8.84 1.67 14.64
N ILE A 344 8.29 2.72 15.24
CA ILE A 344 9.08 3.82 15.80
C ILE A 344 10.01 3.31 16.92
N SER A 345 9.51 2.46 17.80
CA SER A 345 10.30 1.87 18.88
C SER A 345 11.48 1.05 18.36
N LYS A 346 11.26 0.26 17.30
CA LYS A 346 12.29 -0.64 16.75
C LYS A 346 13.31 0.07 15.86
N PHE A 347 12.86 1.00 15.02
CA PHE A 347 13.70 1.60 13.97
C PHE A 347 14.09 3.06 14.22
N HIS A 348 13.55 3.69 15.29
CA HIS A 348 13.76 5.11 15.63
C HIS A 348 13.46 6.05 14.45
N ALA A 349 12.45 5.69 13.63
CA ALA A 349 12.03 6.40 12.43
C ALA A 349 10.51 6.24 12.23
N GLN A 350 9.89 7.18 11.52
CA GLN A 350 8.50 7.04 11.07
C GLN A 350 8.39 5.99 9.96
N PRO A 351 7.27 5.23 9.88
CA PRO A 351 7.10 4.17 8.87
C PRO A 351 6.80 4.69 7.45
N GLY A 352 6.74 6.02 7.25
CA GLY A 352 6.28 6.61 6.00
C GLY A 352 4.76 6.49 5.82
N PHE A 353 4.28 6.66 4.59
CA PHE A 353 2.84 6.65 4.31
C PHE A 353 2.29 5.28 3.88
N SER A 354 3.09 4.40 3.25
CA SER A 354 2.61 3.15 2.67
C SER A 354 3.59 1.97 2.83
N ASN A 355 4.77 2.06 2.25
CA ASN A 355 5.68 0.94 1.96
C ASN A 355 6.03 0.04 3.15
N ALA A 356 6.13 0.57 4.36
CA ALA A 356 6.37 -0.24 5.54
C ALA A 356 5.12 -0.99 5.99
N GLY A 357 3.95 -0.35 5.88
CA GLY A 357 2.69 -0.91 6.34
C GLY A 357 2.18 -2.03 5.43
N ASP A 358 2.21 -1.84 4.12
CA ASP A 358 1.73 -2.83 3.18
C ASP A 358 2.58 -4.12 3.21
N GLN A 359 3.91 -3.98 3.25
CA GLN A 359 4.80 -5.15 3.36
C GLN A 359 4.68 -5.86 4.70
N TYR A 360 4.40 -5.14 5.79
CA TYR A 360 4.07 -5.74 7.08
C TYR A 360 2.78 -6.56 6.99
N ASP A 361 1.74 -5.99 6.38
CA ASP A 361 0.45 -6.63 6.22
C ASP A 361 0.52 -7.90 5.36
N LEU A 362 1.25 -7.85 4.24
CA LEU A 362 1.39 -8.98 3.33
C LEU A 362 2.11 -10.17 4.00
N VAL A 363 3.13 -9.93 4.81
CA VAL A 363 3.78 -10.99 5.60
C VAL A 363 2.78 -11.60 6.60
N LYS A 364 1.98 -10.78 7.28
CA LYS A 364 0.97 -11.25 8.24
C LYS A 364 -0.17 -12.03 7.56
N LEU A 365 -0.65 -11.55 6.40
CA LEU A 365 -1.65 -12.23 5.58
C LEU A 365 -1.16 -13.61 5.15
N TRP A 366 0.08 -13.70 4.62
CA TRP A 366 0.68 -14.98 4.24
C TRP A 366 0.83 -15.92 5.44
N ALA A 367 1.32 -15.42 6.57
CA ALA A 367 1.50 -16.22 7.78
C ALA A 367 0.17 -16.80 8.26
N GLN A 368 -0.91 -16.02 8.23
CA GLN A 368 -2.27 -16.51 8.54
C GLN A 368 -2.72 -17.61 7.57
N ALA A 369 -2.43 -17.44 6.28
CA ALA A 369 -2.78 -18.45 5.28
C ALA A 369 -2.01 -19.77 5.50
N VAL A 370 -0.73 -19.70 5.89
CA VAL A 370 0.09 -20.87 6.23
C VAL A 370 -0.44 -21.58 7.47
N GLU A 371 -0.85 -20.85 8.52
CA GLU A 371 -1.45 -21.46 9.71
C GLU A 371 -2.73 -22.26 9.37
N VAL A 372 -3.51 -21.77 8.42
CA VAL A 372 -4.73 -22.46 7.94
C VAL A 372 -4.37 -23.65 7.04
N ALA A 373 -3.35 -23.52 6.17
CA ALA A 373 -2.91 -24.59 5.28
C ALA A 373 -2.20 -25.73 6.03
N GLY A 374 -1.53 -25.43 7.13
CA GLY A 374 -0.76 -26.38 7.95
C GLY A 374 0.63 -26.73 7.38
N ASP A 375 0.98 -26.26 6.18
CA ASP A 375 2.30 -26.44 5.56
C ASP A 375 2.68 -25.16 4.75
N PRO A 376 3.82 -24.50 5.04
CA PRO A 376 4.25 -23.33 4.30
C PRO A 376 4.69 -23.64 2.85
N TYR A 377 4.88 -24.90 2.51
CA TYR A 377 5.32 -25.37 1.18
C TYR A 377 4.19 -26.04 0.37
N ASP A 378 3.00 -26.20 0.95
CA ASP A 378 1.79 -26.48 0.16
C ASP A 378 1.33 -25.19 -0.53
N PHE A 379 2.07 -24.80 -1.56
CA PHE A 379 1.85 -23.53 -2.27
C PHE A 379 0.44 -23.42 -2.87
N GLU A 380 -0.12 -24.52 -3.36
CA GLU A 380 -1.48 -24.52 -3.91
C GLU A 380 -2.52 -24.17 -2.85
N ALA A 381 -2.45 -24.81 -1.69
CA ALA A 381 -3.35 -24.53 -0.58
C ALA A 381 -3.16 -23.10 -0.05
N VAL A 382 -1.91 -22.65 0.15
CA VAL A 382 -1.60 -21.28 0.63
C VAL A 382 -2.13 -20.22 -0.34
N ASN A 383 -1.86 -20.34 -1.63
CA ASN A 383 -2.33 -19.40 -2.66
C ASN A 383 -3.86 -19.34 -2.72
N LYS A 384 -4.52 -20.49 -2.64
CA LYS A 384 -5.99 -20.58 -2.60
C LYS A 384 -6.58 -19.90 -1.36
N ILE A 385 -5.94 -20.08 -0.20
CA ILE A 385 -6.38 -19.44 1.04
C ILE A 385 -6.18 -17.93 0.95
N VAL A 386 -5.01 -17.45 0.50
CA VAL A 386 -4.74 -16.00 0.30
C VAL A 386 -5.80 -15.38 -0.60
N LYS A 387 -6.07 -15.97 -1.78
CA LYS A 387 -7.08 -15.46 -2.73
C LYS A 387 -8.48 -15.32 -2.10
N ASN A 388 -8.84 -16.23 -1.20
CA ASN A 388 -10.19 -16.27 -0.59
C ASN A 388 -10.26 -15.58 0.78
N THR A 389 -9.17 -15.02 1.27
CA THR A 389 -9.12 -14.33 2.56
C THR A 389 -9.46 -12.85 2.37
N THR A 390 -10.27 -12.33 3.30
CA THR A 390 -10.40 -10.88 3.51
C THR A 390 -9.61 -10.53 4.77
N TYR A 391 -8.52 -9.80 4.62
CA TYR A 391 -7.60 -9.49 5.69
C TYR A 391 -7.58 -7.99 5.99
N ARG A 392 -7.85 -7.61 7.27
CA ARG A 392 -7.75 -6.22 7.73
C ARG A 392 -6.36 -5.97 8.29
N GLY A 393 -5.56 -5.25 7.50
CA GLY A 393 -4.22 -4.82 7.85
C GLY A 393 -4.13 -3.35 8.29
N VAL A 394 -2.91 -2.85 8.45
CA VAL A 394 -2.65 -1.44 8.87
C VAL A 394 -2.91 -0.45 7.74
N CYS A 395 -2.83 -0.90 6.48
CA CYS A 395 -3.11 -0.06 5.30
C CYS A 395 -4.58 -0.12 4.84
N GLY A 396 -5.39 -1.01 5.39
CA GLY A 396 -6.78 -1.21 4.97
C GLY A 396 -7.13 -2.68 4.83
N THR A 397 -8.05 -3.00 3.92
CA THR A 397 -8.51 -4.37 3.74
C THR A 397 -7.98 -4.96 2.44
N TYR A 398 -7.23 -6.05 2.58
CA TYR A 398 -6.74 -6.87 1.48
C TYR A 398 -7.83 -7.87 1.10
N HIS A 399 -8.28 -7.78 -0.13
CA HIS A 399 -9.30 -8.65 -0.70
C HIS A 399 -9.04 -8.79 -2.21
N PHE A 400 -9.00 -10.02 -2.71
CA PHE A 400 -8.68 -10.35 -4.10
C PHE A 400 -9.93 -10.95 -4.78
N PRO A 401 -10.88 -10.10 -5.25
CA PRO A 401 -12.21 -10.56 -5.66
C PRO A 401 -12.23 -11.31 -6.99
N ASP A 402 -11.17 -11.20 -7.79
CA ASP A 402 -11.11 -11.76 -9.15
C ASP A 402 -9.74 -12.31 -9.53
N ASP A 403 -9.55 -12.65 -10.81
CA ASP A 403 -8.34 -13.26 -11.33
C ASP A 403 -7.24 -12.28 -11.71
N TYR A 404 -7.42 -10.99 -11.46
CA TYR A 404 -6.33 -10.02 -11.49
C TYR A 404 -5.41 -10.13 -10.28
N LEU A 405 -5.90 -10.78 -9.20
CA LEU A 405 -5.19 -10.97 -7.92
C LEU A 405 -4.63 -9.65 -7.37
N THR A 406 -5.44 -8.60 -7.44
CA THR A 406 -5.13 -7.27 -6.91
C THR A 406 -6.20 -6.80 -5.93
N CYS A 407 -5.83 -5.93 -5.01
CA CYS A 407 -6.77 -5.21 -4.18
C CYS A 407 -7.50 -4.12 -4.98
N TYR A 408 -8.68 -3.73 -4.51
CA TYR A 408 -9.47 -2.65 -5.11
C TYR A 408 -9.72 -1.51 -4.13
N PRO A 409 -9.85 -0.26 -4.61
CA PRO A 409 -9.95 0.87 -3.72
C PRO A 409 -11.38 1.11 -3.22
N TYR A 410 -11.46 1.62 -1.97
CA TYR A 410 -12.62 2.26 -1.38
C TYR A 410 -12.41 3.79 -1.36
N PRO A 411 -13.37 4.62 -1.75
CA PRO A 411 -14.74 4.28 -2.19
C PRO A 411 -14.90 4.17 -3.72
N ASP A 412 -13.84 4.05 -4.47
CA ASP A 412 -13.88 4.20 -5.93
C ASP A 412 -14.49 2.98 -6.61
N TYR A 413 -14.05 1.79 -6.22
CA TYR A 413 -14.57 0.52 -6.71
C TYR A 413 -15.65 -0.04 -5.79
N THR A 414 -15.32 -0.31 -4.53
CA THR A 414 -16.29 -0.77 -3.52
C THR A 414 -16.80 0.39 -2.67
N LYS A 415 -18.06 0.32 -2.24
CA LYS A 415 -18.64 1.26 -1.27
C LYS A 415 -18.56 0.75 0.16
N ASP A 416 -18.10 -0.48 0.35
CA ASP A 416 -17.88 -1.10 1.64
C ASP A 416 -16.40 -0.98 2.03
N PRO A 417 -16.06 -0.20 3.08
CA PRO A 417 -14.67 -0.04 3.53
C PRO A 417 -14.06 -1.33 4.08
N SER A 418 -14.90 -2.34 4.40
CA SER A 418 -14.43 -3.65 4.85
C SER A 418 -13.96 -4.57 3.71
N LEU A 419 -14.13 -4.16 2.45
CA LEU A 419 -13.79 -4.93 1.26
C LEU A 419 -12.79 -4.25 0.34
N GLY A 420 -12.20 -3.13 0.76
CA GLY A 420 -11.27 -2.40 -0.10
C GLY A 420 -10.20 -1.61 0.65
N MET A 421 -9.17 -1.25 -0.08
CA MET A 421 -8.10 -0.37 0.38
C MET A 421 -8.59 1.08 0.32
N PRO A 422 -8.46 1.88 1.39
CA PRO A 422 -8.87 3.29 1.32
C PRO A 422 -7.99 4.09 0.35
N HIS A 423 -8.61 4.73 -0.64
CA HIS A 423 -7.93 5.71 -1.48
C HIS A 423 -7.79 7.02 -0.70
N LEU A 424 -6.68 7.15 -0.01
CA LEU A 424 -6.43 8.26 0.91
C LEU A 424 -6.05 9.51 0.14
N THR A 425 -6.83 10.60 0.32
CA THR A 425 -6.47 11.91 -0.23
C THR A 425 -6.07 12.85 0.89
N PHE A 426 -4.90 13.42 0.74
CA PHE A 426 -4.32 14.39 1.66
C PHE A 426 -4.34 15.80 1.08
N GLN A 427 -4.36 16.77 1.96
CA GLN A 427 -4.04 18.14 1.66
C GLN A 427 -2.90 18.62 2.55
N ILE A 428 -1.95 19.33 1.98
CA ILE A 428 -0.90 19.98 2.76
C ILE A 428 -1.48 21.26 3.36
N GLN A 429 -1.51 21.32 4.70
CA GLN A 429 -2.06 22.43 5.47
C GLN A 429 -1.04 22.91 6.50
N THR A 430 -0.51 24.11 6.35
CA THR A 430 0.54 24.68 7.22
C THR A 430 1.71 23.71 7.44
N GLY A 431 2.21 23.13 6.33
CA GLY A 431 3.35 22.19 6.31
C GLY A 431 3.03 20.79 6.84
N LYS A 432 1.75 20.45 7.11
CA LYS A 432 1.32 19.14 7.61
C LYS A 432 0.47 18.42 6.57
N GLN A 433 0.61 17.10 6.53
CA GLN A 433 -0.22 16.21 5.73
C GLN A 433 -1.55 15.95 6.48
N VAL A 434 -2.66 16.46 5.96
CA VAL A 434 -3.99 16.29 6.57
C VAL A 434 -4.82 15.39 5.67
N LEU A 435 -5.29 14.26 6.19
CA LEU A 435 -6.13 13.32 5.46
C LEU A 435 -7.55 13.88 5.38
N VAL A 436 -7.98 14.27 4.17
CA VAL A 436 -9.27 14.94 3.92
C VAL A 436 -10.32 14.05 3.27
N ALA A 437 -9.94 12.86 2.78
CA ALA A 437 -10.84 11.83 2.24
C ALA A 437 -10.15 10.47 2.21
N PRO A 438 -10.93 9.36 2.22
CA PRO A 438 -12.37 9.26 2.37
C PRO A 438 -12.82 9.15 3.84
N ASN A 439 -14.09 9.41 4.12
CA ASN A 439 -14.67 8.97 5.39
C ASN A 439 -14.71 7.44 5.46
N PRO A 440 -14.53 6.80 6.64
CA PRO A 440 -14.40 7.41 7.97
C PRO A 440 -12.95 7.75 8.40
N TYR A 441 -11.97 7.70 7.48
CA TYR A 441 -10.53 7.76 7.81
C TYR A 441 -9.96 9.17 7.95
N THR A 442 -10.74 10.21 7.69
CA THR A 442 -10.28 11.61 7.67
C THR A 442 -9.75 12.07 9.03
N THR A 443 -8.62 12.81 9.02
CA THR A 443 -8.04 13.48 10.20
C THR A 443 -8.32 14.99 10.21
N GLY A 444 -8.91 15.50 9.14
CA GLY A 444 -9.32 16.90 9.00
C GLY A 444 -10.23 17.11 7.79
N SER A 445 -10.47 18.36 7.47
CA SER A 445 -11.32 18.75 6.36
C SER A 445 -10.53 19.53 5.30
N TYR A 446 -11.02 19.47 4.06
CA TYR A 446 -10.49 20.30 2.98
C TYR A 446 -10.52 21.78 3.37
N GLN A 447 -9.44 22.48 3.12
CA GLN A 447 -9.32 23.94 3.25
C GLN A 447 -9.07 24.55 1.87
N ARG A 448 -9.64 25.75 1.65
CA ARG A 448 -9.36 26.47 0.42
C ARG A 448 -7.86 26.76 0.33
N PRO A 449 -7.19 26.40 -0.77
CA PRO A 449 -5.80 26.76 -1.00
C PRO A 449 -5.58 28.29 -0.87
N PRO A 450 -4.44 28.74 -0.33
CA PRO A 450 -4.21 30.16 -0.05
C PRO A 450 -4.16 31.06 -1.29
N TRP A 451 -4.04 30.53 -2.49
CA TRP A 451 -4.06 31.27 -3.76
C TRP A 451 -5.44 31.32 -4.42
N LEU A 452 -6.44 30.62 -3.89
CA LEU A 452 -7.81 30.71 -4.40
C LEU A 452 -8.57 31.83 -3.68
N HIS A 453 -9.01 32.83 -4.43
CA HIS A 453 -9.85 33.88 -3.89
C HIS A 453 -11.29 33.44 -3.68
N LYS A 454 -12.06 34.20 -2.88
CA LYS A 454 -13.47 33.94 -2.59
C LYS A 454 -14.35 34.10 -3.82
#